data_64a1fdf0bb76953db2554241e30655a1
#
_entry.id   64a1fdf0bb76953db2554241e30655a1
#
_cell.length_a   1.000
_cell.length_b   1.000
_cell.length_c   1.000
_cell.angle_alpha   90.00
_cell.angle_beta   90.00
_cell.angle_gamma   90.00
#
_symmetry.space_group_name_H-M   'P 1'
#
loop_
_entity.id
_entity.type
_entity.pdbx_description
1 polymer ?
#
loop_
_entity_poly.entity_id
_entity_poly.type
_entity_poly.pdbx_seq_one_letter_code
_entity_poly.pdbx_strand_id
1 'polypeptide(L)'
;VPGRLEQFSTRVAFFITGFSISAWAPLVPYAKSRLGLDDASLGLLLLCLGIGSILSMPLAGAMTVRHGCRRIIVVVGSIACLCLPLLATVTQVPLMVATLFVYGASMGALGCVTNIQAIIVERASGKTMMSGFHGLFSCGGILGAAGVSALLSVGVWPWLTMSLVALFIAIALYKAGPNMLGYGSEAGGPAFAIPRGVVLFIGLMCFTVFLTEGAMLDWSAVFLSAQRGVEPSYAGFGYAVFALAMAVGRLGGDPIVRRXXXXX
;
A
#
# COMPACT_ATOMS: atom_id res chain seq x y z
N VAL A 1 7.11 10.62 25.37
CA VAL A 1 5.72 10.36 24.91
C VAL A 1 5.57 10.94 23.51
N PRO A 2 5.05 10.17 22.55
CA PRO A 2 4.83 10.67 21.19
C PRO A 2 3.96 11.93 21.17
N GLY A 3 4.49 12.98 20.51
CA GLY A 3 3.83 14.28 20.39
C GLY A 3 3.27 14.55 19.00
N ARG A 4 3.12 15.82 18.65
CA ARG A 4 2.56 16.25 17.36
C ARG A 4 3.42 15.82 16.17
N LEU A 5 4.75 15.80 16.33
CA LEU A 5 5.67 15.44 15.25
C LEU A 5 5.57 13.95 14.89
N GLU A 6 5.46 13.08 15.92
CA GLU A 6 5.28 11.65 15.73
C GLU A 6 3.91 11.34 15.11
N GLN A 7 2.86 12.08 15.51
CA GLN A 7 1.54 11.96 14.88
C GLN A 7 1.60 12.36 13.41
N PHE A 8 2.29 13.47 13.09
CA PHE A 8 2.44 13.95 11.72
C PHE A 8 3.24 12.93 10.89
N SER A 9 4.36 12.43 11.40
CA SER A 9 5.19 11.46 10.66
C SER A 9 4.44 10.14 10.41
N THR A 10 3.57 9.73 11.35
CA THR A 10 2.70 8.56 11.18
C THR A 10 1.70 8.80 10.05
N ARG A 11 1.10 10.00 9.98
CA ARG A 11 0.20 10.39 8.88
C ARG A 11 0.91 10.33 7.53
N VAL A 12 2.14 10.86 7.47
CA VAL A 12 2.95 10.79 6.24
C VAL A 12 3.24 9.34 5.86
N ALA A 13 3.58 8.48 6.83
CA ALA A 13 3.85 7.05 6.55
C ALA A 13 2.62 6.36 5.93
N PHE A 14 1.42 6.58 6.48
CA PHE A 14 0.18 6.03 5.90
C PHE A 14 -0.05 6.55 4.48
N PHE A 15 0.10 7.86 4.28
CA PHE A 15 -0.11 8.49 2.98
C PHE A 15 0.84 7.89 1.93
N ILE A 16 2.15 7.82 2.21
CA ILE A 16 3.12 7.31 1.24
C ILE A 16 2.96 5.81 0.99
N THR A 17 2.49 5.04 1.98
CA THR A 17 2.21 3.62 1.79
C THR A 17 1.08 3.44 0.76
N GLY A 18 -0.04 4.16 0.95
CA GLY A 18 -1.16 4.13 0.01
C GLY A 18 -0.76 4.66 -1.37
N PHE A 19 -0.02 5.77 -1.40
CA PHE A 19 0.47 6.40 -2.63
C PHE A 19 1.34 5.44 -3.43
N SER A 20 2.30 4.79 -2.76
CA SER A 20 3.24 3.87 -3.41
C SER A 20 2.54 2.67 -4.03
N ILE A 21 1.72 1.96 -3.23
CA ILE A 21 1.10 0.71 -3.72
C ILE A 21 0.13 1.01 -4.88
N SER A 22 -0.61 2.10 -4.81
CA SER A 22 -1.61 2.44 -5.83
C SER A 22 -0.99 3.04 -7.10
N ALA A 23 0.24 3.58 -7.02
CA ALA A 23 0.99 4.04 -8.19
C ALA A 23 1.30 2.88 -9.15
N TRP A 24 1.32 1.64 -8.68
CA TRP A 24 1.54 0.44 -9.50
C TRP A 24 0.36 0.14 -10.44
N ALA A 25 -0.89 0.39 -10.01
CA ALA A 25 -2.08 -0.01 -10.75
C ALA A 25 -2.09 0.48 -12.21
N PRO A 26 -1.81 1.77 -12.52
CA PRO A 26 -1.77 2.23 -13.92
C PRO A 26 -0.63 1.62 -14.73
N LEU A 27 0.40 1.07 -14.06
CA LEU A 27 1.57 0.50 -14.74
C LEU A 27 1.36 -0.95 -15.19
N VAL A 28 0.37 -1.65 -14.64
CA VAL A 28 0.17 -3.09 -14.92
C VAL A 28 0.00 -3.35 -16.42
N PRO A 29 -0.85 -2.61 -17.17
CA PRO A 29 -0.97 -2.84 -18.63
C PRO A 29 0.35 -2.60 -19.37
N TYR A 30 1.13 -1.61 -18.95
CA TYR A 30 2.44 -1.33 -19.58
C TYR A 30 3.42 -2.47 -19.32
N ALA A 31 3.45 -3.01 -18.09
CA ALA A 31 4.31 -4.14 -17.75
C ALA A 31 3.90 -5.39 -18.53
N LYS A 32 2.59 -5.66 -18.64
CA LYS A 32 2.05 -6.79 -19.41
C LYS A 32 2.50 -6.72 -20.87
N SER A 33 2.31 -5.56 -21.51
CA SER A 33 2.67 -5.34 -22.90
C SER A 33 4.17 -5.44 -23.11
N ARG A 34 4.97 -4.77 -22.25
CA ARG A 34 6.43 -4.72 -22.36
C ARG A 34 7.06 -6.12 -22.23
N LEU A 35 6.49 -6.96 -21.37
CA LEU A 35 6.99 -8.32 -21.11
C LEU A 35 6.34 -9.37 -22.02
N GLY A 36 5.35 -9.00 -22.84
CA GLY A 36 4.66 -9.91 -23.73
C GLY A 36 3.86 -11.00 -23.00
N LEU A 37 3.25 -10.67 -21.87
CA LEU A 37 2.58 -11.66 -21.02
C LEU A 37 1.11 -11.87 -21.41
N ASP A 38 0.67 -13.13 -21.36
CA ASP A 38 -0.76 -13.44 -21.34
C ASP A 38 -1.33 -13.21 -19.93
N ASP A 39 -2.65 -13.36 -19.79
CA ASP A 39 -3.32 -13.08 -18.50
C ASP A 39 -2.89 -14.06 -17.40
N ALA A 40 -2.65 -15.32 -17.74
CA ALA A 40 -2.21 -16.33 -16.77
C ALA A 40 -0.81 -16.03 -16.24
N SER A 41 0.13 -15.71 -17.14
CA SER A 41 1.50 -15.34 -16.78
C SER A 41 1.53 -14.05 -15.96
N LEU A 42 0.68 -13.08 -16.31
CA LEU A 42 0.54 -11.85 -15.54
C LEU A 42 0.05 -12.15 -14.11
N GLY A 43 -0.96 -13.02 -13.98
CA GLY A 43 -1.48 -13.42 -12.67
C GLY A 43 -0.40 -14.05 -11.79
N LEU A 44 0.41 -14.95 -12.37
CA LEU A 44 1.54 -15.56 -11.65
C LEU A 44 2.58 -14.52 -11.24
N LEU A 45 2.82 -13.55 -12.11
CA LEU A 45 3.77 -12.46 -11.82
C LEU A 45 3.25 -11.59 -10.65
N LEU A 46 1.97 -11.23 -10.68
CA LEU A 46 1.34 -10.41 -9.62
C LEU A 46 1.31 -11.16 -8.28
N LEU A 47 1.18 -12.49 -8.30
CA LEU A 47 1.23 -13.31 -7.10
C LEU A 47 2.57 -13.13 -6.34
N CYS A 48 3.67 -12.87 -7.05
CA CYS A 48 4.98 -12.64 -6.42
C CYS A 48 4.96 -11.43 -5.47
N LEU A 49 4.22 -10.37 -5.84
CA LEU A 49 4.03 -9.20 -4.98
C LEU A 49 3.32 -9.60 -3.66
N GLY A 50 2.24 -10.37 -3.78
CA GLY A 50 1.49 -10.87 -2.62
C GLY A 50 2.33 -11.77 -1.72
N ILE A 51 3.08 -12.71 -2.32
CA ILE A 51 3.94 -13.64 -1.55
C ILE A 51 5.01 -12.84 -0.80
N GLY A 52 5.67 -11.89 -1.45
CA GLY A 52 6.65 -11.01 -0.81
C GLY A 52 6.07 -10.28 0.39
N SER A 53 4.87 -9.72 0.21
CA SER A 53 4.15 -9.00 1.26
C SER A 53 3.86 -9.91 2.48
N ILE A 54 3.26 -11.08 2.24
CA ILE A 54 2.88 -12.02 3.31
C ILE A 54 4.11 -12.47 4.10
N LEU A 55 5.20 -12.80 3.41
CA LEU A 55 6.42 -13.30 4.07
C LEU A 55 7.12 -12.22 4.89
N SER A 56 7.08 -10.97 4.43
CA SER A 56 7.78 -9.87 5.10
C SER A 56 7.07 -9.35 6.35
N MET A 57 5.73 -9.45 6.42
CA MET A 57 4.94 -8.87 7.51
C MET A 57 5.37 -9.38 8.89
N PRO A 58 5.40 -10.72 9.16
CA PRO A 58 5.80 -11.19 10.49
C PRO A 58 7.26 -10.87 10.81
N LEU A 59 8.13 -10.94 9.82
CA LEU A 59 9.54 -10.59 10.00
C LEU A 59 9.70 -9.12 10.38
N ALA A 60 9.03 -8.23 9.65
CA ALA A 60 9.09 -6.78 9.91
C ALA A 60 8.52 -6.44 11.30
N GLY A 61 7.40 -7.07 11.68
CA GLY A 61 6.82 -6.90 13.01
C GLY A 61 7.81 -7.28 14.10
N ALA A 62 8.43 -8.46 13.98
CA ALA A 62 9.43 -8.94 14.94
C ALA A 62 10.65 -8.01 14.99
N MET A 63 11.06 -7.48 13.85
CA MET A 63 12.23 -6.59 13.80
C MET A 63 11.99 -5.23 14.47
N THR A 64 10.72 -4.79 14.63
CA THR A 64 10.43 -3.51 15.31
C THR A 64 10.88 -3.55 16.77
N VAL A 65 10.84 -4.72 17.42
CA VAL A 65 11.24 -4.90 18.81
C VAL A 65 12.73 -4.52 19.00
N ARG A 66 13.57 -4.89 18.01
CA ARG A 66 15.03 -4.67 18.09
C ARG A 66 15.47 -3.34 17.48
N HIS A 67 14.83 -2.92 16.40
CA HIS A 67 15.34 -1.81 15.58
C HIS A 67 14.44 -0.57 15.59
N GLY A 68 13.25 -0.69 16.18
CA GLY A 68 12.26 0.39 16.19
C GLY A 68 11.56 0.58 14.84
N CYS A 69 10.44 1.29 14.88
CA CYS A 69 9.63 1.51 13.67
C CYS A 69 10.36 2.37 12.64
N ARG A 70 11.04 3.44 13.09
CA ARG A 70 11.77 4.39 12.22
C ARG A 70 12.70 3.69 11.25
N ARG A 71 13.62 2.87 11.80
CA ARG A 71 14.66 2.24 10.99
C ARG A 71 14.05 1.34 9.92
N ILE A 72 13.04 0.56 10.28
CA ILE A 72 12.39 -0.37 9.34
C ILE A 72 11.63 0.41 8.27
N ILE A 73 10.79 1.40 8.66
CA ILE A 73 10.02 2.21 7.70
C ILE A 73 10.96 2.88 6.68
N VAL A 74 12.06 3.48 7.16
CA VAL A 74 13.00 4.17 6.26
C VAL A 74 13.68 3.18 5.32
N VAL A 75 14.17 2.04 5.83
CA VAL A 75 14.86 1.04 5.01
C VAL A 75 13.90 0.45 3.96
N VAL A 76 12.73 -0.07 4.38
CA VAL A 76 11.82 -0.71 3.42
C VAL A 76 11.21 0.32 2.46
N GLY A 77 10.95 1.54 2.93
CA GLY A 77 10.48 2.63 2.07
C GLY A 77 11.54 3.01 1.01
N SER A 78 12.82 3.02 1.40
CA SER A 78 13.92 3.28 0.45
C SER A 78 14.03 2.16 -0.59
N ILE A 79 13.88 0.89 -0.16
CA ILE A 79 13.89 -0.25 -1.09
C ILE A 79 12.70 -0.12 -2.07
N ALA A 80 11.53 0.23 -1.57
CA ALA A 80 10.35 0.47 -2.43
C ALA A 80 10.63 1.57 -3.47
N CYS A 81 11.28 2.67 -3.06
CA CYS A 81 11.65 3.75 -3.98
C CYS A 81 12.59 3.26 -5.09
N LEU A 82 13.51 2.36 -4.77
CA LEU A 82 14.43 1.80 -5.78
C LEU A 82 13.69 0.85 -6.73
N CYS A 83 12.69 0.13 -6.24
CA CYS A 83 11.89 -0.78 -7.07
C CYS A 83 10.99 -0.05 -8.08
N LEU A 84 10.46 1.13 -7.72
CA LEU A 84 9.47 1.83 -8.56
C LEU A 84 9.95 2.09 -9.99
N PRO A 85 11.12 2.71 -10.24
CA PRO A 85 11.57 2.87 -11.63
C PRO A 85 11.91 1.53 -12.30
N LEU A 86 12.36 0.52 -11.54
CA LEU A 86 12.61 -0.81 -12.09
C LEU A 86 11.31 -1.46 -12.61
N LEU A 87 10.20 -1.29 -11.88
CA LEU A 87 8.89 -1.81 -12.31
C LEU A 87 8.47 -1.22 -13.67
N ALA A 88 8.95 -0.01 -13.99
CA ALA A 88 8.64 0.67 -15.26
C ALA A 88 9.63 0.35 -16.39
N THR A 89 10.80 -0.23 -16.09
CA THR A 89 11.88 -0.37 -17.10
C THR A 89 12.28 -1.81 -17.40
N VAL A 90 12.14 -2.71 -16.44
CA VAL A 90 12.60 -4.10 -16.56
C VAL A 90 11.88 -4.80 -17.71
N THR A 91 12.66 -5.46 -18.60
CA THR A 91 12.17 -6.16 -19.80
C THR A 91 12.31 -7.68 -19.72
N GLN A 92 12.91 -8.20 -18.64
CA GLN A 92 13.11 -9.64 -18.46
C GLN A 92 12.18 -10.15 -17.36
N VAL A 93 11.44 -11.22 -17.65
CA VAL A 93 10.47 -11.79 -16.69
C VAL A 93 11.12 -12.19 -15.37
N PRO A 94 12.28 -12.90 -15.32
CA PRO A 94 12.88 -13.26 -14.02
C PRO A 94 13.25 -12.03 -13.17
N LEU A 95 13.74 -10.98 -13.79
CA LEU A 95 14.08 -9.75 -13.07
C LEU A 95 12.82 -9.03 -12.57
N MET A 96 11.74 -9.07 -13.35
CA MET A 96 10.46 -8.50 -12.94
C MET A 96 9.87 -9.28 -11.76
N VAL A 97 9.95 -10.62 -11.77
CA VAL A 97 9.55 -11.48 -10.64
C VAL A 97 10.30 -11.05 -9.36
N ALA A 98 11.63 -10.92 -9.45
CA ALA A 98 12.45 -10.50 -8.31
C ALA A 98 12.06 -9.09 -7.83
N THR A 99 11.86 -8.15 -8.78
CA THR A 99 11.51 -6.76 -8.45
C THR A 99 10.15 -6.70 -7.76
N LEU A 100 9.13 -7.41 -8.29
CA LEU A 100 7.79 -7.44 -7.70
C LEU A 100 7.80 -8.13 -6.33
N PHE A 101 8.58 -9.20 -6.16
CA PHE A 101 8.72 -9.86 -4.87
C PHE A 101 9.32 -8.91 -3.83
N VAL A 102 10.41 -8.21 -4.17
CA VAL A 102 11.09 -7.26 -3.27
C VAL A 102 10.18 -6.05 -2.99
N TYR A 103 9.49 -5.54 -4.02
CA TYR A 103 8.54 -4.44 -3.86
C TYR A 103 7.38 -4.85 -2.94
N GLY A 104 6.80 -6.04 -3.18
CA GLY A 104 5.74 -6.60 -2.33
C GLY A 104 6.19 -6.77 -0.88
N ALA A 105 7.40 -7.32 -0.69
CA ALA A 105 7.99 -7.46 0.65
C ALA A 105 8.14 -6.10 1.33
N SER A 106 8.57 -5.09 0.57
CA SER A 106 8.72 -3.71 1.09
C SER A 106 7.35 -3.13 1.48
N MET A 107 6.34 -3.32 0.64
CA MET A 107 4.98 -2.79 0.90
C MET A 107 4.32 -3.49 2.09
N GLY A 108 4.46 -4.83 2.20
CA GLY A 108 3.95 -5.59 3.34
C GLY A 108 4.59 -5.16 4.64
N ALA A 109 5.92 -5.07 4.65
CA ALA A 109 6.68 -4.62 5.81
C ALA A 109 6.30 -3.18 6.19
N LEU A 110 6.22 -2.28 5.20
CA LEU A 110 5.88 -0.87 5.41
C LEU A 110 4.48 -0.75 6.04
N GLY A 111 3.49 -1.45 5.48
CA GLY A 111 2.12 -1.46 6.01
C GLY A 111 2.07 -1.98 7.44
N CYS A 112 2.72 -3.11 7.71
CA CYS A 112 2.76 -3.72 9.05
C CYS A 112 3.36 -2.75 10.07
N VAL A 113 4.55 -2.23 9.79
CA VAL A 113 5.29 -1.39 10.75
C VAL A 113 4.62 -0.02 10.94
N THR A 114 4.03 0.54 9.89
CA THR A 114 3.27 1.78 9.98
C THR A 114 2.05 1.61 10.91
N ASN A 115 1.36 0.46 10.83
CA ASN A 115 0.25 0.14 11.73
C ASN A 115 0.73 -0.03 13.19
N ILE A 116 1.88 -0.70 13.41
CA ILE A 116 2.47 -0.81 14.75
C ILE A 116 2.73 0.59 15.31
N GLN A 117 3.37 1.46 14.54
CA GLN A 117 3.65 2.83 14.95
C GLN A 117 2.36 3.60 15.27
N ALA A 118 1.32 3.42 14.43
CA ALA A 118 0.02 4.09 14.62
C ALA A 118 -0.62 3.70 15.96
N ILE A 119 -0.60 2.41 16.30
CA ILE A 119 -1.15 1.89 17.57
C ILE A 119 -0.42 2.54 18.76
N ILE A 120 0.92 2.60 18.70
CA ILE A 120 1.72 3.20 19.76
C ILE A 120 1.38 4.69 19.92
N VAL A 121 1.33 5.42 18.80
CA VAL A 121 1.05 6.87 18.78
C VAL A 121 -0.38 7.14 19.27
N GLU A 122 -1.36 6.34 18.83
CA GLU A 122 -2.77 6.47 19.24
C GLU A 122 -2.90 6.27 20.76
N ARG A 123 -2.34 5.17 21.28
CA ARG A 123 -2.38 4.87 22.73
C ARG A 123 -1.75 5.98 23.56
N ALA A 124 -0.60 6.47 23.12
CA ALA A 124 0.14 7.52 23.83
C ALA A 124 -0.59 8.88 23.80
N SER A 125 -1.37 9.14 22.72
CA SER A 125 -2.10 10.41 22.58
C SER A 125 -3.42 10.43 23.37
N GLY A 126 -3.96 9.28 23.72
CA GLY A 126 -5.28 9.14 24.36
C GLY A 126 -6.45 9.53 23.46
N LYS A 127 -6.22 9.64 22.13
CA LYS A 127 -7.25 10.05 21.15
C LYS A 127 -7.35 9.01 20.06
N THR A 128 -8.57 8.71 19.63
CA THR A 128 -8.79 7.82 18.47
C THR A 128 -8.28 8.48 17.19
N MET A 129 -7.31 7.86 16.51
CA MET A 129 -6.66 8.41 15.33
C MET A 129 -6.59 7.45 14.17
N MET A 130 -6.89 6.16 14.37
CA MET A 130 -6.75 5.11 13.36
C MET A 130 -7.54 5.42 12.08
N SER A 131 -8.81 5.85 12.21
CA SER A 131 -9.63 6.22 11.03
C SER A 131 -8.96 7.31 10.20
N GLY A 132 -8.37 8.32 10.87
CA GLY A 132 -7.65 9.40 10.18
C GLY A 132 -6.39 8.91 9.47
N PHE A 133 -5.65 7.97 10.09
CA PHE A 133 -4.48 7.37 9.47
C PHE A 133 -4.87 6.58 8.21
N HIS A 134 -5.89 5.73 8.31
CA HIS A 134 -6.38 4.96 7.15
C HIS A 134 -7.03 5.85 6.09
N GLY A 135 -7.65 6.96 6.51
CA GLY A 135 -8.15 7.98 5.58
C GLY A 135 -7.02 8.57 4.73
N LEU A 136 -5.85 8.84 5.35
CA LEU A 136 -4.68 9.33 4.63
C LEU A 136 -4.08 8.26 3.72
N PHE A 137 -4.11 6.99 4.12
CA PHE A 137 -3.75 5.87 3.23
C PHE A 137 -4.64 5.90 1.98
N SER A 138 -5.95 6.04 2.15
CA SER A 138 -6.91 6.11 1.03
C SER A 138 -6.65 7.33 0.14
N CYS A 139 -6.41 8.50 0.74
CA CYS A 139 -6.03 9.71 -0.01
C CYS A 139 -4.76 9.50 -0.82
N GLY A 140 -3.75 8.89 -0.19
CA GLY A 140 -2.50 8.51 -0.87
C GLY A 140 -2.78 7.60 -2.06
N GLY A 141 -3.63 6.59 -1.86
CA GLY A 141 -4.00 5.65 -2.91
C GLY A 141 -4.66 6.33 -4.11
N ILE A 142 -5.64 7.19 -3.84
CA ILE A 142 -6.33 7.95 -4.89
C ILE A 142 -5.33 8.82 -5.66
N LEU A 143 -4.50 9.58 -4.94
CA LEU A 143 -3.53 10.48 -5.56
C LEU A 143 -2.40 9.73 -6.27
N GLY A 144 -2.01 8.55 -5.78
CA GLY A 144 -1.02 7.70 -6.44
C GLY A 144 -1.53 7.21 -7.79
N ALA A 145 -2.71 6.58 -7.81
CA ALA A 145 -3.28 6.05 -9.04
C ALA A 145 -3.64 7.16 -10.03
N ALA A 146 -4.36 8.20 -9.55
CA ALA A 146 -4.79 9.30 -10.42
C ALA A 146 -3.59 10.13 -10.91
N GLY A 147 -2.62 10.38 -10.05
CA GLY A 147 -1.42 11.15 -10.41
C GLY A 147 -0.57 10.46 -11.46
N VAL A 148 -0.33 9.15 -11.28
CA VAL A 148 0.41 8.36 -12.27
C VAL A 148 -0.38 8.32 -13.59
N SER A 149 -1.70 8.06 -13.53
CA SER A 149 -2.54 8.04 -14.75
C SER A 149 -2.51 9.39 -15.47
N ALA A 150 -2.58 10.50 -14.72
CA ALA A 150 -2.52 11.85 -15.31
C ALA A 150 -1.18 12.11 -16.00
N LEU A 151 -0.06 11.72 -15.36
CA LEU A 151 1.26 11.89 -15.99
C LEU A 151 1.38 11.05 -17.27
N LEU A 152 0.91 9.81 -17.23
CA LEU A 152 0.93 8.92 -18.40
C LEU A 152 0.03 9.46 -19.51
N SER A 153 -1.15 10.03 -19.19
CA SER A 153 -2.11 10.52 -20.17
C SER A 153 -1.62 11.78 -20.90
N VAL A 154 -0.74 12.58 -20.27
CA VAL A 154 -0.10 13.72 -20.94
C VAL A 154 1.23 13.33 -21.62
N GLY A 155 1.51 12.05 -21.72
CA GLY A 155 2.66 11.51 -22.47
C GLY A 155 3.97 11.42 -21.70
N VAL A 156 3.95 11.58 -20.38
CA VAL A 156 5.18 11.38 -19.59
C VAL A 156 5.55 9.90 -19.61
N TRP A 157 6.81 9.60 -19.90
CA TRP A 157 7.30 8.22 -19.99
C TRP A 157 7.11 7.47 -18.67
N PRO A 158 6.70 6.18 -18.70
CA PRO A 158 6.50 5.40 -17.47
C PRO A 158 7.69 5.41 -16.50
N TRP A 159 8.93 5.30 -17.03
CA TRP A 159 10.13 5.31 -16.17
C TRP A 159 10.30 6.66 -15.45
N LEU A 160 10.02 7.75 -16.15
CA LEU A 160 10.13 9.09 -15.55
C LEU A 160 9.01 9.31 -14.52
N THR A 161 7.79 8.87 -14.85
CA THR A 161 6.64 8.92 -13.92
C THR A 161 6.99 8.20 -12.60
N MET A 162 7.51 6.97 -12.69
CA MET A 162 7.83 6.20 -11.48
C MET A 162 9.05 6.75 -10.74
N SER A 163 9.98 7.38 -11.45
CA SER A 163 11.09 8.08 -10.81
C SER A 163 10.61 9.31 -10.02
N LEU A 164 9.63 10.04 -10.56
CA LEU A 164 9.02 11.18 -9.85
C LEU A 164 8.26 10.70 -8.60
N VAL A 165 7.53 9.59 -8.72
CA VAL A 165 6.85 8.94 -7.57
C VAL A 165 7.89 8.56 -6.51
N ALA A 166 8.97 7.89 -6.90
CA ALA A 166 10.05 7.47 -5.99
C ALA A 166 10.70 8.68 -5.31
N LEU A 167 10.97 9.74 -6.07
CA LEU A 167 11.54 10.97 -5.53
C LEU A 167 10.62 11.62 -4.49
N PHE A 168 9.32 11.70 -4.81
CA PHE A 168 8.32 12.24 -3.88
C PHE A 168 8.31 11.45 -2.57
N ILE A 169 8.28 10.11 -2.65
CA ILE A 169 8.28 9.22 -1.47
C ILE A 169 9.58 9.39 -0.68
N ALA A 170 10.73 9.46 -1.37
CA ALA A 170 12.04 9.63 -0.73
C ALA A 170 12.11 10.96 0.04
N ILE A 171 11.61 12.05 -0.55
CA ILE A 171 11.54 13.37 0.12
C ILE A 171 10.64 13.28 1.36
N ALA A 172 9.48 12.65 1.23
CA ALA A 172 8.54 12.48 2.35
C ALA A 172 9.17 11.66 3.48
N LEU A 173 9.88 10.57 3.14
CA LEU A 173 10.62 9.74 4.12
C LEU A 173 11.73 10.54 4.79
N TYR A 174 12.49 11.32 4.01
CA TYR A 174 13.58 12.14 4.54
C TYR A 174 13.04 13.17 5.56
N LYS A 175 11.92 13.81 5.24
CA LYS A 175 11.31 14.85 6.10
C LYS A 175 10.63 14.24 7.34
N ALA A 176 9.90 13.15 7.17
CA ALA A 176 9.11 12.53 8.26
C ALA A 176 9.93 11.53 9.08
N GLY A 177 10.93 10.89 8.49
CA GLY A 177 11.73 9.84 9.12
C GLY A 177 12.29 10.19 10.49
N PRO A 178 12.95 11.35 10.65
CA PRO A 178 13.51 11.72 11.96
C PRO A 178 12.50 11.71 13.10
N ASN A 179 11.23 11.94 12.81
CA ASN A 179 10.17 12.02 13.81
C ASN A 179 9.37 10.72 13.96
N MET A 180 9.78 9.65 13.27
CA MET A 180 9.21 8.32 13.47
C MET A 180 9.78 7.68 14.71
N LEU A 181 9.05 6.71 15.30
CA LEU A 181 9.43 6.11 16.57
C LEU A 181 10.71 5.27 16.46
N GLY A 182 11.70 5.58 17.29
CA GLY A 182 12.96 4.83 17.38
C GLY A 182 12.81 3.50 18.11
N TYR A 183 11.60 3.17 18.55
CA TYR A 183 11.26 1.93 19.24
C TYR A 183 10.00 1.33 18.60
N GLY A 184 9.71 0.09 18.91
CA GLY A 184 8.53 -0.62 18.40
C GLY A 184 7.67 -1.15 19.52
N SER A 185 6.80 -2.11 19.22
CA SER A 185 5.98 -2.75 20.23
C SER A 185 6.86 -3.58 21.19
N GLU A 186 6.46 -3.64 22.44
CA GLU A 186 7.10 -4.55 23.39
C GLU A 186 6.83 -6.00 22.98
N ALA A 187 7.81 -6.86 23.18
CA ALA A 187 7.67 -8.29 22.90
C ALA A 187 6.66 -8.89 23.90
N GLY A 188 5.46 -9.15 23.41
CA GLY A 188 4.43 -9.67 24.30
C GLY A 188 3.34 -10.44 23.58
N GLY A 189 3.65 -11.66 23.17
CA GLY A 189 2.69 -12.56 22.57
C GLY A 189 3.35 -13.60 21.69
N PRO A 190 2.68 -14.70 21.42
CA PRO A 190 3.21 -15.71 20.52
C PRO A 190 3.36 -15.15 19.10
N ALA A 191 4.47 -15.49 18.45
CA ALA A 191 4.75 -15.07 17.07
C ALA A 191 3.67 -15.57 16.09
N PHE A 192 2.99 -16.63 16.45
CA PHE A 192 1.91 -17.24 15.67
C PHE A 192 0.74 -17.58 16.59
N ALA A 193 -0.45 -17.06 16.29
CA ALA A 193 -1.70 -17.42 16.94
C ALA A 193 -2.69 -17.86 15.87
N ILE A 194 -3.24 -19.06 15.98
CA ILE A 194 -4.24 -19.56 15.04
C ILE A 194 -5.61 -18.94 15.42
N PRO A 195 -6.20 -18.12 14.55
CA PRO A 195 -7.50 -17.51 14.85
C PRO A 195 -8.60 -18.56 14.93
N ARG A 196 -9.52 -18.39 15.87
CA ARG A 196 -10.65 -19.30 16.09
C ARG A 196 -11.93 -18.50 16.33
N GLY A 197 -13.08 -19.13 16.07
CA GLY A 197 -14.38 -18.55 16.34
C GLY A 197 -14.61 -17.21 15.62
N VAL A 198 -15.03 -16.21 16.36
CA VAL A 198 -15.35 -14.87 15.83
C VAL A 198 -14.13 -14.23 15.14
N VAL A 199 -12.92 -14.48 15.67
CA VAL A 199 -11.68 -13.92 15.07
C VAL A 199 -11.46 -14.48 13.66
N LEU A 200 -11.71 -15.77 13.46
CA LEU A 200 -11.63 -16.40 12.14
C LEU A 200 -12.67 -15.80 11.18
N PHE A 201 -13.92 -15.62 11.66
CA PHE A 201 -14.97 -15.03 10.85
C PHE A 201 -14.61 -13.60 10.39
N ILE A 202 -14.13 -12.76 11.32
CA ILE A 202 -13.67 -11.40 10.99
C ILE A 202 -12.52 -11.47 9.99
N GLY A 203 -11.59 -12.40 10.18
CA GLY A 203 -10.47 -12.61 9.26
C GLY A 203 -10.93 -12.95 7.84
N LEU A 204 -11.96 -13.80 7.71
CA LEU A 204 -12.53 -14.15 6.40
C LEU A 204 -13.20 -12.95 5.74
N MET A 205 -13.91 -12.13 6.52
CA MET A 205 -14.50 -10.88 6.01
C MET A 205 -13.41 -9.93 5.50
N CYS A 206 -12.35 -9.75 6.30
CA CYS A 206 -11.20 -8.92 5.89
C CYS A 206 -10.54 -9.47 4.62
N PHE A 207 -10.37 -10.79 4.55
CA PHE A 207 -9.80 -11.46 3.37
C PHE A 207 -10.62 -11.13 2.11
N THR A 208 -11.96 -11.23 2.19
CA THR A 208 -12.84 -10.95 1.05
C THR A 208 -12.70 -9.49 0.58
N VAL A 209 -12.66 -8.54 1.53
CA VAL A 209 -12.50 -7.12 1.22
C VAL A 209 -11.12 -6.86 0.56
N PHE A 210 -10.05 -7.40 1.15
CA PHE A 210 -8.69 -7.20 0.62
C PHE A 210 -8.50 -7.91 -0.72
N LEU A 211 -9.15 -9.07 -0.92
CA LEU A 211 -9.13 -9.77 -2.21
C LEU A 211 -9.77 -8.90 -3.30
N THR A 212 -10.92 -8.29 -3.01
CA THR A 212 -11.61 -7.39 -3.94
C THR A 212 -10.74 -6.16 -4.24
N GLU A 213 -10.18 -5.54 -3.18
CA GLU A 213 -9.32 -4.34 -3.33
C GLU A 213 -8.07 -4.66 -4.16
N GLY A 214 -7.44 -5.81 -3.89
CA GLY A 214 -6.24 -6.26 -4.63
C GLY A 214 -6.57 -6.58 -6.09
N ALA A 215 -7.69 -7.26 -6.33
CA ALA A 215 -8.13 -7.57 -7.70
C ALA A 215 -8.37 -6.27 -8.50
N MET A 216 -9.00 -5.27 -7.87
CA MET A 216 -9.20 -3.97 -8.54
C MET A 216 -7.88 -3.25 -8.77
N LEU A 217 -6.95 -3.32 -7.82
CA LEU A 217 -5.62 -2.70 -7.95
C LEU A 217 -4.85 -3.27 -9.15
N ASP A 218 -4.83 -4.60 -9.27
CA ASP A 218 -4.00 -5.30 -10.24
C ASP A 218 -4.66 -5.43 -11.61
N TRP A 219 -5.99 -5.59 -11.66
CA TRP A 219 -6.67 -5.99 -12.90
C TRP A 219 -7.55 -4.91 -13.52
N SER A 220 -7.94 -3.84 -12.79
CA SER A 220 -8.87 -2.84 -13.34
C SER A 220 -8.32 -2.17 -14.59
N ALA A 221 -7.05 -1.75 -14.57
CA ALA A 221 -6.43 -1.09 -15.73
C ALA A 221 -6.26 -2.06 -16.90
N VAL A 222 -5.90 -3.32 -16.63
CA VAL A 222 -5.79 -4.37 -17.66
C VAL A 222 -7.16 -4.63 -18.30
N PHE A 223 -8.21 -4.78 -17.48
CA PHE A 223 -9.57 -5.01 -17.98
C PHE A 223 -10.06 -3.84 -18.85
N LEU A 224 -9.86 -2.61 -18.39
CA LEU A 224 -10.30 -1.43 -19.14
C LEU A 224 -9.57 -1.33 -20.49
N SER A 225 -8.27 -1.58 -20.52
CA SER A 225 -7.49 -1.48 -21.75
C SER A 225 -7.76 -2.66 -22.70
N ALA A 226 -7.75 -3.90 -22.19
CA ALA A 226 -7.86 -5.09 -23.03
C ALA A 226 -9.29 -5.40 -23.47
N GLN A 227 -10.29 -5.18 -22.60
CA GLN A 227 -11.67 -5.58 -22.85
C GLN A 227 -12.60 -4.43 -23.24
N ARG A 228 -12.27 -3.20 -22.83
CA ARG A 228 -13.11 -2.03 -23.08
C ARG A 228 -12.46 -1.03 -24.06
N GLY A 229 -11.26 -1.30 -24.53
CA GLY A 229 -10.57 -0.45 -25.51
C GLY A 229 -10.14 0.90 -24.98
N VAL A 230 -10.10 1.08 -23.67
CA VAL A 230 -9.61 2.33 -23.06
C VAL A 230 -8.10 2.39 -23.27
N GLU A 231 -7.61 3.53 -23.73
CA GLU A 231 -6.18 3.74 -23.91
C GLU A 231 -5.44 3.47 -22.58
N PRO A 232 -4.32 2.70 -22.59
CA PRO A 232 -3.61 2.34 -21.36
C PRO A 232 -3.25 3.53 -20.46
N SER A 233 -2.98 4.70 -21.05
CA SER A 233 -2.66 5.92 -20.31
C SER A 233 -3.81 6.41 -19.41
N TYR A 234 -5.07 6.10 -19.78
CA TYR A 234 -6.26 6.48 -19.01
C TYR A 234 -6.80 5.31 -18.16
N ALA A 235 -6.38 4.08 -18.42
CA ALA A 235 -6.95 2.89 -17.79
C ALA A 235 -6.76 2.89 -16.26
N GLY A 236 -5.66 3.49 -15.77
CA GLY A 236 -5.36 3.60 -14.35
C GLY A 236 -6.37 4.43 -13.55
N PHE A 237 -7.10 5.34 -14.22
CA PHE A 237 -8.16 6.10 -13.55
C PHE A 237 -9.29 5.19 -13.03
N GLY A 238 -9.46 4.00 -13.62
CA GLY A 238 -10.43 3.01 -13.12
C GLY A 238 -10.19 2.65 -11.66
N TYR A 239 -8.94 2.37 -11.30
CA TYR A 239 -8.59 2.10 -9.90
C TYR A 239 -8.77 3.35 -9.03
N ALA A 240 -8.42 4.53 -9.52
CA ALA A 240 -8.59 5.77 -8.76
C ALA A 240 -10.06 6.02 -8.40
N VAL A 241 -11.00 5.76 -9.33
CA VAL A 241 -12.45 5.88 -9.08
C VAL A 241 -12.90 4.84 -8.04
N PHE A 242 -12.44 3.60 -8.16
CA PHE A 242 -12.73 2.55 -7.17
C PHE A 242 -12.22 2.96 -5.78
N ALA A 243 -10.97 3.44 -5.70
CA ALA A 243 -10.35 3.87 -4.44
C ALA A 243 -11.11 5.05 -3.81
N LEU A 244 -11.61 5.98 -4.64
CA LEU A 244 -12.44 7.09 -4.17
C LEU A 244 -13.77 6.57 -3.59
N ALA A 245 -14.44 5.68 -4.31
CA ALA A 245 -15.71 5.09 -3.84
C ALA A 245 -15.49 4.35 -2.51
N MET A 246 -14.39 3.59 -2.39
CA MET A 246 -14.03 2.89 -1.15
C MET A 246 -13.78 3.88 -0.01
N ALA A 247 -13.05 4.97 -0.27
CA ALA A 247 -12.77 6.02 0.73
C ALA A 247 -14.08 6.65 1.23
N VAL A 248 -14.99 6.99 0.32
CA VAL A 248 -16.31 7.54 0.66
C VAL A 248 -17.10 6.53 1.51
N GLY A 249 -17.09 5.24 1.12
CA GLY A 249 -17.75 4.18 1.87
C GLY A 249 -17.19 4.02 3.29
N ARG A 250 -15.87 4.04 3.42
CA ARG A 250 -15.21 3.93 4.75
C ARG A 250 -15.55 5.14 5.64
N LEU A 251 -15.50 6.35 5.11
CA LEU A 251 -15.82 7.56 5.86
C LEU A 251 -17.32 7.66 6.20
N GLY A 252 -18.17 7.17 5.30
CA GLY A 252 -19.64 7.14 5.51
C GLY A 252 -20.09 6.02 6.43
N GLY A 253 -19.25 4.98 6.63
CA GLY A 253 -19.61 3.80 7.43
C GLY A 253 -19.83 4.11 8.90
N ASP A 254 -18.96 4.93 9.51
CA ASP A 254 -19.02 5.26 10.93
C ASP A 254 -20.38 5.87 11.34
N PRO A 255 -20.93 6.87 10.64
CA PRO A 255 -22.28 7.38 10.93
C PRO A 255 -23.38 6.30 10.81
N ILE A 256 -23.27 5.46 9.78
CA ILE A 256 -24.27 4.38 9.57
C ILE A 256 -24.21 3.38 10.72
N VAL A 257 -23.01 2.95 11.09
CA VAL A 257 -22.81 1.99 12.20
C VAL A 257 -23.31 2.59 13.52
N ARG A 258 -23.07 3.84 13.80
CA ARG A 258 -23.56 4.54 14.99
C ARG A 258 -25.09 4.56 15.03
N ARG A 259 -25.72 4.81 13.94
CA ARG A 259 -27.19 4.75 13.83
C ARG A 259 -27.71 3.32 13.98
N UNK A 260 -27.07 2.50 13.46
CA UNK A 260 -27.47 1.11 13.51
C UNK A 260 -27.15 0.47 14.83
N UNK A 261 -26.30 0.95 15.49
CA UNK A 261 -25.95 0.53 16.78
C UNK A 261 -26.81 1.23 17.85
N UNK A 262 -27.27 2.23 17.54
CA UNK A 262 -28.23 2.89 18.33
C UNK A 262 -29.58 2.33 18.25
N UNK A 263 -29.75 1.60 17.43
CA UNK A 263 -30.98 0.93 17.21
C UNK A 263 -31.03 -0.45 17.79
N UNK A 264 -30.08 -0.74 18.21
CA UNK A 264 -29.95 -2.02 18.89
C UNK A 264 -29.84 -1.81 20.36
#